data_41bc3458555ac2007a5fe8c56d00bcb1
#
_entry.id   41bc3458555ac2007a5fe8c56d00bcb1
#
_cell.length_a   1.000
_cell.length_b   1.000
_cell.length_c   1.000
_cell.angle_alpha   90.00
_cell.angle_beta   90.00
_cell.angle_gamma   90.00
#
_symmetry.space_group_name_H-M   'P 1'
#
loop_
_entity.id
_entity.type
_entity.pdbx_description
1 polymer ?
#
loop_
_entity_poly.entity_id
_entity_poly.type
_entity_poly.pdbx_seq_one_letter_code
_entity_poly.pdbx_strand_id
1 'polypeptide(L)'
;MTTIVLIVHGLIAVALLGAITHQAMAICAPPHAKPHSFFGHFRAIPAERFANAIVFLYLASWLLGAFVYLYFKIDIQPYLERDRHWHAMGFFDLKEDFVVIGLGILPAYWLCWRRPVDGQNDRMRMVLTVLLAFIVWWSFLVGHVLNDIRGFGS
;
A
#
# COMPACT_ATOMS: atom_id res chain seq x y z
N MET A 1 -11.45 19.36 -9.49
CA MET A 1 -10.08 19.19 -8.94
C MET A 1 -9.96 17.93 -8.11
N THR A 2 -10.88 17.66 -7.20
CA THR A 2 -10.88 16.49 -6.31
C THR A 2 -10.91 15.13 -7.05
N THR A 3 -11.71 15.01 -8.11
CA THR A 3 -11.82 13.77 -8.91
C THR A 3 -10.48 13.38 -9.55
N ILE A 4 -9.73 14.34 -10.10
CA ILE A 4 -8.43 14.07 -10.73
C ILE A 4 -7.43 13.58 -9.67
N VAL A 5 -7.39 14.23 -8.50
CA VAL A 5 -6.51 13.82 -7.38
C VAL A 5 -6.86 12.41 -6.93
N LEU A 6 -8.14 12.08 -6.84
CA LEU A 6 -8.61 10.75 -6.45
C LEU A 6 -8.19 9.67 -7.48
N ILE A 7 -8.33 9.96 -8.77
CA ILE A 7 -7.90 9.05 -9.84
C ILE A 7 -6.38 8.83 -9.80
N VAL A 8 -5.61 9.91 -9.70
CA VAL A 8 -4.13 9.81 -9.65
C VAL A 8 -3.68 9.06 -8.40
N HIS A 9 -4.31 9.34 -7.23
CA HIS A 9 -4.05 8.60 -6.00
C HIS A 9 -4.34 7.10 -6.17
N GLY A 10 -5.49 6.76 -6.77
CA GLY A 10 -5.86 5.36 -7.05
C GLY A 10 -4.87 4.64 -7.97
N LEU A 11 -4.41 5.30 -9.03
CA LEU A 11 -3.42 4.73 -9.95
C LEU A 11 -2.06 4.47 -9.25
N ILE A 12 -1.61 5.41 -8.42
CA ILE A 12 -0.38 5.26 -7.63
C ILE A 12 -0.55 4.15 -6.59
N ALA A 13 -1.72 4.05 -5.95
CA ALA A 13 -2.02 2.97 -5.00
C ALA A 13 -1.98 1.59 -5.67
N VAL A 14 -2.52 1.44 -6.88
CA VAL A 14 -2.45 0.19 -7.66
C VAL A 14 -1.01 -0.14 -8.05
N ALA A 15 -0.22 0.84 -8.48
CA ALA A 15 1.20 0.64 -8.79
C ALA A 15 2.00 0.19 -7.55
N LEU A 16 1.75 0.82 -6.40
CA LEU A 16 2.34 0.44 -5.11
C LEU A 16 1.94 -0.98 -4.71
N LEU A 17 0.64 -1.31 -4.83
CA LEU A 17 0.12 -2.64 -4.53
C LEU A 17 0.80 -3.72 -5.37
N GLY A 18 0.95 -3.48 -6.68
CA GLY A 18 1.66 -4.40 -7.59
C GLY A 18 3.13 -4.58 -7.20
N ALA A 19 3.84 -3.48 -6.94
CA ALA A 19 5.25 -3.50 -6.59
C ALA A 19 5.53 -4.24 -5.27
N ILE A 20 4.77 -3.95 -4.22
CA ILE A 20 4.96 -4.58 -2.90
C ILE A 20 4.53 -6.05 -2.91
N THR A 21 3.47 -6.39 -3.65
CA THR A 21 3.03 -7.78 -3.81
C THR A 21 4.09 -8.61 -4.54
N HIS A 22 4.65 -8.08 -5.63
CA HIS A 22 5.77 -8.75 -6.33
C HIS A 22 6.93 -9.02 -5.37
N GLN A 23 7.33 -8.01 -4.60
CA GLN A 23 8.46 -8.12 -3.67
C GLN A 23 8.18 -9.11 -2.53
N ALA A 24 6.98 -9.08 -1.95
CA ALA A 24 6.56 -10.03 -0.93
C ALA A 24 6.54 -11.48 -1.46
N MET A 25 6.02 -11.69 -2.68
CA MET A 25 6.04 -13.01 -3.33
C MET A 25 7.47 -13.51 -3.59
N ALA A 26 8.36 -12.63 -4.04
CA ALA A 26 9.75 -13.00 -4.32
C ALA A 26 10.51 -13.46 -3.08
N ILE A 27 10.19 -12.87 -1.90
CA ILE A 27 10.80 -13.26 -0.61
C ILE A 27 10.16 -14.54 -0.06
N CYS A 28 8.83 -14.61 -0.01
CA CYS A 28 8.12 -15.72 0.63
C CYS A 28 8.15 -17.01 -0.20
N ALA A 29 8.28 -16.88 -1.52
CA ALA A 29 8.29 -18.00 -2.44
C ALA A 29 9.29 -17.73 -3.57
N PRO A 30 10.60 -17.90 -3.33
CA PRO A 30 11.64 -17.62 -4.31
C PRO A 30 11.43 -18.43 -5.60
N PRO A 31 11.76 -17.86 -6.76
CA PRO A 31 11.54 -18.51 -8.03
C PRO A 31 12.41 -19.77 -8.18
N HIS A 32 11.91 -20.80 -8.85
CA HIS A 32 12.69 -21.94 -9.26
C HIS A 32 13.72 -21.53 -10.32
N ALA A 33 14.84 -22.26 -10.41
CA ALA A 33 15.99 -21.92 -11.24
C ALA A 33 15.71 -21.74 -12.75
N LYS A 34 14.59 -22.27 -13.27
CA LYS A 34 14.16 -22.10 -14.67
C LYS A 34 12.68 -21.75 -14.75
N PRO A 35 12.32 -20.49 -14.98
CA PRO A 35 10.93 -20.08 -15.14
C PRO A 35 10.40 -20.54 -16.51
N HIS A 36 9.37 -21.40 -16.52
CA HIS A 36 8.71 -21.88 -17.75
C HIS A 36 7.35 -21.20 -18.01
N SER A 37 6.93 -20.27 -17.14
CA SER A 37 5.64 -19.59 -17.22
C SER A 37 5.81 -18.07 -17.12
N PHE A 38 4.78 -17.32 -17.58
CA PHE A 38 4.72 -15.87 -17.41
C PHE A 38 4.93 -15.44 -15.96
N PHE A 39 4.24 -16.09 -15.02
CA PHE A 39 4.41 -15.82 -13.58
C PHE A 39 5.83 -16.14 -13.09
N GLY A 40 6.46 -17.17 -13.62
CA GLY A 40 7.84 -17.49 -13.29
C GLY A 40 8.81 -16.41 -13.76
N HIS A 41 8.64 -15.88 -14.96
CA HIS A 41 9.44 -14.76 -15.47
C HIS A 41 9.20 -13.48 -14.67
N PHE A 42 7.95 -13.16 -14.34
CA PHE A 42 7.63 -12.01 -13.50
C PHE A 42 8.31 -12.10 -12.13
N ARG A 43 8.28 -13.26 -11.48
CA ARG A 43 8.95 -13.50 -10.19
C ARG A 43 10.47 -13.50 -10.27
N ALA A 44 11.05 -13.73 -11.45
CA ALA A 44 12.50 -13.74 -11.65
C ALA A 44 13.12 -12.33 -11.68
N ILE A 45 12.32 -11.27 -11.72
CA ILE A 45 12.82 -9.89 -11.63
C ILE A 45 13.39 -9.68 -10.22
N PRO A 46 14.65 -9.18 -10.08
CA PRO A 46 15.25 -8.97 -8.78
C PRO A 46 14.42 -8.06 -7.87
N ALA A 47 13.98 -8.57 -6.73
CA ALA A 47 13.09 -7.89 -5.79
C ALA A 47 13.67 -6.59 -5.24
N GLU A 48 14.98 -6.49 -5.12
CA GLU A 48 15.71 -5.31 -4.67
C GLU A 48 15.48 -4.08 -5.56
N ARG A 49 15.23 -4.27 -6.85
CA ARG A 49 14.96 -3.17 -7.79
C ARG A 49 13.67 -2.42 -7.45
N PHE A 50 12.74 -3.07 -6.78
CA PHE A 50 11.47 -2.46 -6.38
C PHE A 50 11.55 -1.62 -5.11
N ALA A 51 12.60 -1.76 -4.29
CA ALA A 51 12.68 -1.10 -2.98
C ALA A 51 12.56 0.43 -3.08
N ASN A 52 13.28 1.06 -4.00
CA ASN A 52 13.19 2.51 -4.21
C ASN A 52 11.83 2.94 -4.77
N ALA A 53 11.29 2.15 -5.71
CA ALA A 53 9.97 2.41 -6.29
C ALA A 53 8.87 2.33 -5.23
N ILE A 54 8.91 1.31 -4.35
CA ILE A 54 7.96 1.15 -3.25
C ILE A 54 8.01 2.34 -2.30
N VAL A 55 9.21 2.77 -1.88
CA VAL A 55 9.36 3.94 -1.01
C VAL A 55 8.79 5.20 -1.67
N PHE A 56 9.14 5.45 -2.93
CA PHE A 56 8.63 6.61 -3.67
C PHE A 56 7.11 6.56 -3.84
N LEU A 57 6.56 5.42 -4.27
CA LEU A 57 5.12 5.24 -4.48
C LEU A 57 4.35 5.34 -3.16
N TYR A 58 4.91 4.83 -2.05
CA TYR A 58 4.30 4.94 -0.73
C TYR A 58 4.20 6.40 -0.30
N LEU A 59 5.30 7.15 -0.37
CA LEU A 59 5.32 8.58 -0.04
C LEU A 59 4.39 9.40 -0.95
N ALA A 60 4.38 9.12 -2.25
CA ALA A 60 3.49 9.79 -3.19
C ALA A 60 2.02 9.47 -2.91
N SER A 61 1.69 8.20 -2.62
CA SER A 61 0.34 7.79 -2.24
C SER A 61 -0.10 8.44 -0.93
N TRP A 62 0.78 8.50 0.06
CA TRP A 62 0.51 9.17 1.33
C TRP A 62 0.25 10.67 1.16
N LEU A 63 1.10 11.38 0.42
CA LEU A 63 0.93 12.82 0.16
C LEU A 63 -0.40 13.11 -0.55
N LEU A 64 -0.72 12.35 -1.60
CA LEU A 64 -2.02 12.52 -2.29
C LEU A 64 -3.18 12.12 -1.40
N GLY A 65 -3.01 11.06 -0.59
CA GLY A 65 -3.98 10.63 0.41
C GLY A 65 -4.29 11.71 1.44
N ALA A 66 -3.30 12.50 1.86
CA ALA A 66 -3.51 13.62 2.77
C ALA A 66 -4.45 14.68 2.18
N PHE A 67 -4.39 14.98 0.88
CA PHE A 67 -5.35 15.87 0.22
C PHE A 67 -6.75 15.25 0.14
N VAL A 68 -6.83 13.96 -0.16
CA VAL A 68 -8.11 13.22 -0.18
C VAL A 68 -8.71 13.15 1.22
N TYR A 69 -7.89 13.03 2.26
CA TYR A 69 -8.29 13.02 3.66
C TYR A 69 -8.99 14.32 4.06
N LEU A 70 -8.45 15.49 3.67
CA LEU A 70 -9.09 16.77 3.96
C LEU A 70 -10.49 16.84 3.36
N TYR A 71 -10.65 16.40 2.11
CA TYR A 71 -11.95 16.31 1.47
C TYR A 71 -12.90 15.34 2.18
N PHE A 72 -12.39 14.17 2.56
CA PHE A 72 -13.18 13.22 3.34
C PHE A 72 -13.72 13.81 4.64
N LYS A 73 -12.88 14.50 5.41
CA LYS A 73 -13.26 15.11 6.71
C LYS A 73 -14.31 16.21 6.56
N ILE A 74 -14.29 16.98 5.47
CA ILE A 74 -15.19 18.13 5.28
C ILE A 74 -16.51 17.69 4.63
N ASP A 75 -16.46 16.86 3.59
CA ASP A 75 -17.62 16.61 2.73
C ASP A 75 -18.26 15.23 2.96
N ILE A 76 -17.48 14.24 3.43
CA ILE A 76 -17.96 12.84 3.51
C ILE A 76 -18.25 12.43 4.95
N GLN A 77 -17.37 12.73 5.88
CA GLN A 77 -17.54 12.33 7.27
C GLN A 77 -18.85 12.84 7.89
N PRO A 78 -19.28 14.11 7.73
CA PRO A 78 -20.54 14.58 8.30
C PRO A 78 -21.76 13.83 7.75
N TYR A 79 -21.69 13.37 6.48
CA TYR A 79 -22.73 12.55 5.88
C TYR A 79 -22.79 11.16 6.53
N LEU A 80 -21.63 10.48 6.68
CA LEU A 80 -21.55 9.17 7.31
C LEU A 80 -21.98 9.20 8.79
N GLU A 81 -21.68 10.30 9.52
CA GLU A 81 -22.12 10.52 10.90
C GLU A 81 -23.63 10.67 10.98
N ARG A 82 -24.23 11.48 10.12
CA ARG A 82 -25.67 11.69 10.05
C ARG A 82 -26.41 10.38 9.79
N ASP A 83 -25.89 9.56 8.87
CA ASP A 83 -26.49 8.29 8.47
C ASP A 83 -26.05 7.12 9.36
N ARG A 84 -25.32 7.39 10.46
CA ARG A 84 -24.86 6.42 11.48
C ARG A 84 -23.98 5.29 10.94
N HIS A 85 -23.17 5.56 9.93
CA HIS A 85 -22.20 4.59 9.38
C HIS A 85 -20.90 4.51 10.22
N TRP A 86 -21.05 4.28 11.54
CA TRP A 86 -19.94 4.28 12.51
C TRP A 86 -18.83 3.29 12.17
N HIS A 87 -19.19 2.13 11.62
CA HIS A 87 -18.19 1.12 11.21
C HIS A 87 -17.32 1.61 10.05
N ALA A 88 -17.91 2.29 9.06
CA ALA A 88 -17.16 2.85 7.94
C ALA A 88 -16.13 3.88 8.41
N MET A 89 -16.51 4.73 9.36
CA MET A 89 -15.62 5.72 9.97
C MET A 89 -14.49 5.04 10.75
N GLY A 90 -14.79 4.04 11.59
CA GLY A 90 -13.78 3.30 12.34
C GLY A 90 -12.78 2.57 11.44
N PHE A 91 -13.24 1.96 10.35
CA PHE A 91 -12.33 1.36 9.36
C PHE A 91 -11.45 2.39 8.64
N PHE A 92 -12.00 3.57 8.37
CA PHE A 92 -11.22 4.65 7.78
C PHE A 92 -10.11 5.13 8.73
N ASP A 93 -10.43 5.40 9.99
CA ASP A 93 -9.46 5.84 10.98
C ASP A 93 -8.37 4.77 11.19
N LEU A 94 -8.75 3.50 11.33
CA LEU A 94 -7.81 2.37 11.44
C LEU A 94 -6.90 2.25 10.20
N LYS A 95 -7.41 2.53 9.01
CA LYS A 95 -6.62 2.57 7.78
C LYS A 95 -5.55 3.66 7.86
N GLU A 96 -5.90 4.86 8.30
CA GLU A 96 -4.96 5.97 8.45
C GLU A 96 -3.86 5.66 9.48
N ASP A 97 -4.22 5.03 10.62
CA ASP A 97 -3.25 4.59 11.63
C ASP A 97 -2.23 3.59 11.04
N PHE A 98 -2.69 2.60 10.27
CA PHE A 98 -1.78 1.67 9.59
C PHE A 98 -0.87 2.36 8.58
N VAL A 99 -1.37 3.34 7.84
CA VAL A 99 -0.54 4.12 6.91
C VAL A 99 0.56 4.87 7.64
N VAL A 100 0.27 5.47 8.80
CA VAL A 100 1.29 6.15 9.61
C VAL A 100 2.33 5.16 10.16
N ILE A 101 1.90 3.98 10.62
CA ILE A 101 2.82 2.90 11.02
C ILE A 101 3.73 2.52 9.83
N GLY A 102 3.16 2.36 8.65
CA GLY A 102 3.90 2.07 7.43
C GLY A 102 4.96 3.13 7.11
N LEU A 103 4.63 4.42 7.25
CA LEU A 103 5.61 5.51 7.12
C LEU A 103 6.77 5.37 8.11
N GLY A 104 6.47 5.03 9.36
CA GLY A 104 7.49 4.86 10.40
C GLY A 104 8.48 3.74 10.10
N ILE A 105 8.04 2.66 9.45
CA ILE A 105 8.91 1.52 9.11
C ILE A 105 9.64 1.66 7.78
N LEU A 106 9.25 2.60 6.90
CA LEU A 106 9.86 2.80 5.58
C LEU A 106 11.39 2.99 5.61
N PRO A 107 11.98 3.78 6.50
CA PRO A 107 13.44 3.93 6.56
C PRO A 107 14.14 2.61 6.87
N ALA A 108 13.63 1.83 7.84
CA ALA A 108 14.18 0.53 8.20
C ALA A 108 14.03 -0.47 7.04
N TYR A 109 12.86 -0.51 6.40
CA TYR A 109 12.61 -1.30 5.20
C TYR A 109 13.63 -0.98 4.10
N TRP A 110 13.81 0.30 3.76
CA TRP A 110 14.73 0.74 2.72
C TRP A 110 16.18 0.39 3.03
N LEU A 111 16.63 0.58 4.27
CA LEU A 111 17.98 0.22 4.72
C LEU A 111 18.23 -1.28 4.63
N CYS A 112 17.27 -2.11 5.02
CA CYS A 112 17.38 -3.57 4.94
C CYS A 112 17.54 -4.05 3.47
N TRP A 113 16.86 -3.40 2.53
CA TRP A 113 16.96 -3.74 1.12
C TRP A 113 18.26 -3.28 0.45
N ARG A 114 18.96 -2.31 1.02
CA ARG A 114 20.26 -1.83 0.54
C ARG A 114 21.47 -2.57 1.11
N ARG A 115 21.29 -3.31 2.20
CA ARG A 115 22.37 -4.07 2.79
C ARG A 115 22.58 -5.39 2.07
N PRO A 116 23.81 -5.97 2.10
CA PRO A 116 24.06 -7.31 1.62
C PRO A 116 23.15 -8.34 2.28
N VAL A 117 22.89 -9.44 1.58
CA VAL A 117 22.10 -10.56 2.09
C VAL A 117 22.95 -11.28 3.16
N ASP A 118 22.47 -11.26 4.40
CA ASP A 118 22.95 -12.11 5.48
C ASP A 118 21.74 -12.65 6.25
N GLY A 119 21.89 -13.79 6.92
CA GLY A 119 20.73 -14.52 7.48
C GLY A 119 19.88 -13.71 8.49
N GLN A 120 20.42 -12.68 9.12
CA GLN A 120 19.68 -11.78 10.01
C GLN A 120 18.93 -10.71 9.21
N ASN A 121 19.58 -10.13 8.20
CA ASN A 121 18.98 -9.14 7.32
C ASN A 121 17.84 -9.74 6.49
N ASP A 122 17.91 -11.01 6.10
CA ASP A 122 16.86 -11.67 5.35
C ASP A 122 15.57 -11.81 6.14
N ARG A 123 15.63 -12.12 7.43
CA ARG A 123 14.45 -12.14 8.29
C ARG A 123 13.82 -10.76 8.42
N MET A 124 14.65 -9.75 8.65
CA MET A 124 14.15 -8.36 8.74
C MET A 124 13.53 -7.89 7.44
N ARG A 125 14.15 -8.19 6.29
CA ARG A 125 13.56 -7.92 4.97
C ARG A 125 12.19 -8.57 4.82
N MET A 126 12.09 -9.86 5.15
CA MET A 126 10.82 -10.59 5.06
C MET A 126 9.75 -9.97 5.95
N VAL A 127 10.05 -9.74 7.23
CA VAL A 127 9.09 -9.18 8.20
C VAL A 127 8.62 -7.80 7.75
N LEU A 128 9.55 -6.88 7.44
CA LEU A 128 9.19 -5.51 7.05
C LEU A 128 8.44 -5.48 5.72
N THR A 129 8.81 -6.34 4.75
CA THR A 129 8.11 -6.40 3.46
C THR A 129 6.72 -6.98 3.60
N VAL A 130 6.53 -8.04 4.39
CA VAL A 130 5.21 -8.64 4.62
C VAL A 130 4.31 -7.69 5.39
N LEU A 131 4.85 -7.02 6.41
CA LEU A 131 4.10 -6.03 7.18
C LEU A 131 3.67 -4.84 6.28
N LEU A 132 4.58 -4.33 5.47
CA LEU A 132 4.26 -3.25 4.55
C LEU A 132 3.25 -3.69 3.48
N ALA A 133 3.37 -4.92 2.96
CA ALA A 133 2.41 -5.50 2.03
C ALA A 133 1.02 -5.61 2.66
N PHE A 134 0.92 -6.06 3.91
CA PHE A 134 -0.33 -6.11 4.66
C PHE A 134 -0.95 -4.71 4.78
N ILE A 135 -0.18 -3.69 5.20
CA ILE A 135 -0.64 -2.31 5.35
C ILE A 135 -1.17 -1.76 4.01
N VAL A 136 -0.45 -1.98 2.91
CA VAL A 136 -0.85 -1.50 1.58
C VAL A 136 -2.12 -2.21 1.10
N TRP A 137 -2.23 -3.53 1.24
CA TRP A 137 -3.43 -4.29 0.90
C TRP A 137 -4.63 -3.86 1.73
N TRP A 138 -4.46 -3.76 3.05
CA TRP A 138 -5.51 -3.29 3.95
C TRP A 138 -6.02 -1.90 3.55
N SER A 139 -5.09 -0.95 3.36
CA SER A 139 -5.44 0.43 3.00
C SER A 139 -6.15 0.52 1.66
N PHE A 140 -5.73 -0.30 0.67
CA PHE A 140 -6.36 -0.37 -0.63
C PHE A 140 -7.79 -0.92 -0.54
N LEU A 141 -7.98 -2.04 0.14
CA LEU A 141 -9.30 -2.69 0.29
C LEU A 141 -10.28 -1.80 1.05
N VAL A 142 -9.86 -1.23 2.19
CA VAL A 142 -10.71 -0.32 2.96
C VAL A 142 -11.07 0.92 2.15
N GLY A 143 -10.11 1.51 1.43
CA GLY A 143 -10.36 2.66 0.57
C GLY A 143 -11.35 2.36 -0.55
N HIS A 144 -11.26 1.16 -1.14
CA HIS A 144 -12.18 0.72 -2.19
C HIS A 144 -13.61 0.51 -1.66
N VAL A 145 -13.75 -0.22 -0.55
CA VAL A 145 -15.06 -0.47 0.08
C VAL A 145 -15.74 0.83 0.51
N LEU A 146 -14.97 1.78 1.09
CA LEU A 146 -15.52 3.07 1.49
C LEU A 146 -16.00 3.91 0.30
N ASN A 147 -15.30 3.81 -0.82
CA ASN A 147 -15.72 4.50 -2.04
C ASN A 147 -17.02 3.91 -2.62
N ASP A 148 -17.24 2.61 -2.46
CA ASP A 148 -18.47 1.93 -2.89
C ASP A 148 -19.67 2.28 -2.00
N ILE A 149 -19.48 2.41 -0.67
CA ILE A 149 -20.55 2.82 0.27
C ILE A 149 -21.11 4.19 -0.09
N ARG A 150 -20.26 5.10 -0.55
CA ARG A 150 -20.69 6.44 -0.96
C ARG A 150 -21.55 6.45 -2.23
N GLY A 151 -21.40 5.44 -3.10
CA GLY A 151 -21.98 5.40 -4.44
C GLY A 151 -21.33 6.42 -5.40
N PHE A 152 -21.10 6.00 -6.65
CA PHE A 152 -20.75 6.94 -7.71
C PHE A 152 -22.01 7.73 -8.09
N GLY A 153 -22.15 8.95 -7.61
CA GLY A 153 -23.17 9.88 -8.11
C GLY A 153 -24.40 10.07 -7.23
N SER A 154 -24.31 9.85 -5.92
CA SER A 154 -25.31 10.36 -4.97
C SER A 154 -24.88 11.69 -4.41
#